data_5ae9326497d1523ef29bcbfe2410296e
#
_entry.id   5ae9326497d1523ef29bcbfe2410296e
#
_cell.length_a   1.000
_cell.length_b   1.000
_cell.length_c   1.000
_cell.angle_alpha   90.00
_cell.angle_beta   90.00
_cell.angle_gamma   90.00
#
_symmetry.space_group_name_H-M   'P 1'
#
loop_
_entity.id
_entity.type
_entity.pdbx_description
1 polymer ?
#
loop_
_entity_poly.entity_id
_entity_poly.type
_entity_poly.pdbx_seq_one_letter_code
_entity_poly.pdbx_strand_id
1 'polypeptide(L)'
;MNVNSIAESRGLSMYRISKSSGIPYATVNDIFCGRARLEKCYAETVLRLAKVLGVSMESLIEPCFGRIDFELFKSNLCHKLKELGDTGFVVSTLENGDIRRLFEKGWYPECLYTLAMLDYICNENGIPLCSDYSDMRKVRLSRTLYSAGVIAESKALGSDEPKKRAVENAIPEFMHFNIAESEVRDVV
;
A
#
# COMPACT_ATOMS: atom_id res chain seq x y z
N MET A 1 -13.73 0.66 0.55
CA MET A 1 -13.61 2.08 0.08
C MET A 1 -12.83 2.83 1.14
N ASN A 2 -11.77 3.57 0.78
CA ASN A 2 -10.94 4.28 1.77
C ASN A 2 -11.39 5.75 1.93
N VAL A 3 -10.88 6.41 2.98
CA VAL A 3 -11.23 7.80 3.32
C VAL A 3 -10.95 8.75 2.16
N ASN A 4 -9.83 8.57 1.43
CA ASN A 4 -9.45 9.42 0.30
C ASN A 4 -10.46 9.30 -0.85
N SER A 5 -10.80 8.07 -1.26
CA SER A 5 -11.74 7.84 -2.36
C SER A 5 -13.15 8.35 -2.04
N ILE A 6 -13.58 8.29 -0.76
CA ILE A 6 -14.85 8.85 -0.33
C ILE A 6 -14.82 10.38 -0.42
N ALA A 7 -13.76 11.01 0.04
CA ALA A 7 -13.61 12.47 0.00
C ALA A 7 -13.56 12.98 -1.44
N GLU A 8 -12.79 12.32 -2.31
CA GLU A 8 -12.66 12.64 -3.74
C GLU A 8 -14.01 12.52 -4.46
N SER A 9 -14.74 11.42 -4.26
CA SER A 9 -16.06 11.21 -4.89
C SER A 9 -17.09 12.28 -4.49
N ARG A 10 -16.87 12.96 -3.36
CA ARG A 10 -17.73 14.03 -2.83
C ARG A 10 -17.17 15.44 -3.03
N GLY A 11 -16.01 15.56 -3.69
CA GLY A 11 -15.35 16.85 -3.92
C GLY A 11 -14.96 17.58 -2.63
N LEU A 12 -14.66 16.83 -1.56
CA LEU A 12 -14.27 17.37 -0.27
C LEU A 12 -12.76 17.47 -0.13
N SER A 13 -12.24 18.69 0.05
CA SER A 13 -10.84 18.89 0.41
C SER A 13 -10.61 18.66 1.90
N MET A 14 -9.37 18.29 2.30
CA MET A 14 -8.98 18.12 3.70
C MET A 14 -9.28 19.37 4.55
N TYR A 15 -9.12 20.57 3.97
CA TYR A 15 -9.45 21.82 4.65
C TYR A 15 -10.96 21.93 4.96
N ARG A 16 -11.81 21.60 3.98
CA ARG A 16 -13.28 21.60 4.19
C ARG A 16 -13.69 20.56 5.22
N ILE A 17 -13.09 19.37 5.17
CA ILE A 17 -13.34 18.31 6.15
C ILE A 17 -12.96 18.77 7.54
N SER A 18 -11.76 19.33 7.73
CA SER A 18 -11.32 19.88 9.01
C SER A 18 -12.29 20.92 9.56
N LYS A 19 -12.67 21.89 8.73
CA LYS A 19 -13.58 22.98 9.12
C LYS A 19 -14.98 22.48 9.47
N SER A 20 -15.52 21.53 8.72
CA SER A 20 -16.88 21.00 8.92
C SER A 20 -16.98 20.00 10.06
N SER A 21 -15.92 19.21 10.31
CA SER A 21 -15.88 18.23 11.38
C SER A 21 -15.44 18.79 12.73
N GLY A 22 -14.76 19.95 12.73
CA GLY A 22 -14.07 20.47 13.92
C GLY A 22 -12.82 19.66 14.32
N ILE A 23 -12.34 18.76 13.46
CA ILE A 23 -11.09 18.03 13.67
C ILE A 23 -9.92 18.93 13.26
N PRO A 24 -8.83 19.03 14.04
CA PRO A 24 -7.66 19.80 13.66
C PRO A 24 -7.13 19.39 12.28
N TYR A 25 -6.74 20.37 11.45
CA TYR A 25 -6.24 20.09 10.09
C TYR A 25 -5.05 19.13 10.08
N ALA A 26 -4.13 19.23 11.05
CA ALA A 26 -3.01 18.32 11.19
C ALA A 26 -3.46 16.86 11.33
N THR A 27 -4.49 16.62 12.17
CA THR A 27 -5.07 15.29 12.38
C THR A 27 -5.73 14.77 11.11
N VAL A 28 -6.51 15.61 10.41
CA VAL A 28 -7.11 15.21 9.11
C VAL A 28 -6.01 14.87 8.12
N ASN A 29 -4.99 15.73 8.00
CA ASN A 29 -3.87 15.49 7.09
C ASN A 29 -3.10 14.20 7.43
N ASP A 30 -2.91 13.89 8.71
CA ASP A 30 -2.22 12.66 9.14
C ASP A 30 -3.02 11.40 8.79
N ILE A 31 -4.35 11.45 8.94
CA ILE A 31 -5.24 10.35 8.54
C ILE A 31 -5.19 10.15 7.02
N PHE A 32 -5.36 11.23 6.25
CA PHE A 32 -5.42 11.19 4.79
C PHE A 32 -4.08 10.81 4.14
N CYS A 33 -2.95 11.16 4.78
CA CYS A 33 -1.62 10.76 4.35
C CYS A 33 -1.18 9.39 4.90
N GLY A 34 -2.03 8.69 5.66
CA GLY A 34 -1.72 7.39 6.24
C GLY A 34 -0.70 7.43 7.39
N ARG A 35 -0.36 8.63 7.93
CA ARG A 35 0.52 8.78 9.09
C ARG A 35 -0.19 8.41 10.39
N ALA A 36 -1.49 8.67 10.48
CA ALA A 36 -2.34 8.22 11.57
C ALA A 36 -3.27 7.10 11.08
N ARG A 37 -3.29 5.98 11.80
CA ARG A 37 -4.17 4.85 11.53
C ARG A 37 -5.56 5.17 12.06
N LEU A 38 -6.58 5.10 11.21
CA LEU A 38 -7.95 5.50 11.54
C LEU A 38 -8.54 4.66 12.68
N GLU A 39 -8.25 3.37 12.72
CA GLU A 39 -8.69 2.44 13.76
C GLU A 39 -8.00 2.66 15.12
N LYS A 40 -6.98 3.51 15.17
CA LYS A 40 -6.31 3.94 16.41
C LYS A 40 -6.69 5.36 16.83
N CYS A 41 -7.54 6.04 16.05
CA CYS A 41 -8.06 7.35 16.40
C CYS A 41 -9.14 7.24 17.48
N TYR A 42 -9.34 8.31 18.24
CA TYR A 42 -10.47 8.38 19.17
C TYR A 42 -11.80 8.19 18.42
N ALA A 43 -12.73 7.45 19.02
CA ALA A 43 -14.04 7.18 18.43
C ALA A 43 -14.79 8.47 18.03
N GLU A 44 -14.63 9.55 18.80
CA GLU A 44 -15.19 10.86 18.48
C GLU A 44 -14.63 11.43 17.17
N THR A 45 -13.33 11.29 16.92
CA THR A 45 -12.68 11.72 15.66
C THR A 45 -13.26 10.96 14.49
N VAL A 46 -13.39 9.64 14.63
CA VAL A 46 -13.95 8.77 13.57
C VAL A 46 -15.42 9.12 13.31
N LEU A 47 -16.22 9.33 14.37
CA LEU A 47 -17.63 9.72 14.26
C LEU A 47 -17.80 11.06 13.53
N ARG A 48 -16.99 12.07 13.89
CA ARG A 48 -17.04 13.39 13.25
C ARG A 48 -16.64 13.31 11.77
N LEU A 49 -15.61 12.51 11.46
CA LEU A 49 -15.16 12.25 10.09
C LEU A 49 -16.25 11.54 9.28
N ALA A 50 -16.85 10.48 9.82
CA ALA A 50 -17.94 9.73 9.21
C ALA A 50 -19.14 10.62 8.87
N LYS A 51 -19.55 11.51 9.79
CA LYS A 51 -20.65 12.48 9.57
C LYS A 51 -20.35 13.42 8.40
N VAL A 52 -19.14 13.99 8.34
CA VAL A 52 -18.77 14.91 7.25
C VAL A 52 -18.65 14.19 5.91
N LEU A 53 -18.12 12.97 5.95
CA LEU A 53 -18.04 12.10 4.76
C LEU A 53 -19.39 11.43 4.42
N GLY A 54 -20.43 11.57 5.26
CA GLY A 54 -21.78 11.03 5.03
C GLY A 54 -21.82 9.51 4.91
N VAL A 55 -20.99 8.82 5.68
CA VAL A 55 -20.90 7.35 5.77
C VAL A 55 -21.03 6.89 7.22
N SER A 56 -21.20 5.61 7.47
CA SER A 56 -21.16 5.08 8.84
C SER A 56 -19.73 4.96 9.36
N MET A 57 -19.55 4.93 10.69
CA MET A 57 -18.24 4.68 11.29
C MET A 57 -17.68 3.32 10.87
N GLU A 58 -18.55 2.32 10.83
CA GLU A 58 -18.23 0.95 10.44
C GLU A 58 -17.63 0.93 9.02
N SER A 59 -18.25 1.61 8.08
CA SER A 59 -17.77 1.72 6.68
C SER A 59 -16.38 2.35 6.58
N LEU A 60 -16.01 3.21 7.54
CA LEU A 60 -14.67 3.80 7.58
C LEU A 60 -13.63 2.87 8.22
N ILE A 61 -14.02 2.13 9.24
CA ILE A 61 -13.09 1.34 10.08
C ILE A 61 -12.95 -0.09 9.55
N GLU A 62 -14.03 -0.69 9.06
CA GLU A 62 -14.01 -2.08 8.57
C GLU A 62 -12.87 -2.37 7.57
N PRO A 63 -12.56 -1.48 6.60
CA PRO A 63 -11.42 -1.69 5.71
C PRO A 63 -10.05 -1.71 6.41
N CYS A 64 -9.96 -1.17 7.64
CA CYS A 64 -8.71 -1.14 8.41
C CYS A 64 -8.47 -2.46 9.17
N PHE A 65 -9.50 -3.26 9.39
CA PHE A 65 -9.36 -4.54 10.08
C PHE A 65 -8.72 -5.60 9.17
N GLY A 66 -7.87 -6.41 9.80
CA GLY A 66 -7.15 -7.48 9.10
C GLY A 66 -5.90 -7.01 8.35
N ARG A 67 -5.58 -5.70 8.37
CA ARG A 67 -4.31 -5.21 7.83
C ARG A 67 -3.18 -5.57 8.77
N ILE A 68 -2.28 -6.40 8.31
CA ILE A 68 -1.05 -6.76 9.02
C ILE A 68 0.04 -5.72 8.76
N ASP A 69 1.12 -5.78 9.52
CA ASP A 69 2.32 -4.98 9.25
C ASP A 69 2.85 -5.26 7.84
N PHE A 70 3.36 -4.22 7.16
CA PHE A 70 3.79 -4.35 5.77
C PHE A 70 5.00 -5.28 5.59
N GLU A 71 5.95 -5.29 6.54
CA GLU A 71 7.10 -6.21 6.46
C GLU A 71 6.64 -7.67 6.64
N LEU A 72 5.69 -7.91 7.54
CA LEU A 72 5.07 -9.23 7.70
C LEU A 72 4.28 -9.62 6.44
N PHE A 73 3.59 -8.67 5.81
CA PHE A 73 2.89 -8.91 4.54
C PHE A 73 3.87 -9.34 3.44
N LYS A 74 4.98 -8.62 3.29
CA LYS A 74 6.06 -8.94 2.34
C LYS A 74 6.59 -10.35 2.57
N SER A 75 6.96 -10.65 3.82
CA SER A 75 7.48 -11.97 4.20
C SER A 75 6.49 -13.08 3.83
N ASN A 76 5.21 -12.92 4.17
CA ASN A 76 4.18 -13.91 3.81
C ASN A 76 4.04 -14.09 2.30
N LEU A 77 4.15 -13.02 1.52
CA LEU A 77 4.04 -13.09 0.07
C LEU A 77 5.26 -13.81 -0.56
N CYS A 78 6.47 -13.53 -0.05
CA CYS A 78 7.69 -14.23 -0.48
C CYS A 78 7.64 -15.71 -0.10
N HIS A 79 7.16 -16.07 1.11
CA HIS A 79 6.94 -17.46 1.49
C HIS A 79 5.92 -18.16 0.57
N LYS A 80 4.81 -17.48 0.24
CA LYS A 80 3.82 -18.01 -0.72
C LYS A 80 4.46 -18.28 -2.08
N LEU A 81 5.32 -17.38 -2.59
CA LEU A 81 6.06 -17.59 -3.82
C LEU A 81 6.96 -18.83 -3.72
N LYS A 82 7.71 -18.97 -2.62
CA LYS A 82 8.62 -20.10 -2.38
C LYS A 82 7.88 -21.43 -2.30
N GLU A 83 6.73 -21.46 -1.65
CA GLU A 83 5.91 -22.67 -1.49
C GLU A 83 5.23 -23.11 -2.78
N LEU A 84 4.66 -22.18 -3.55
CA LEU A 84 3.89 -22.48 -4.76
C LEU A 84 4.75 -22.56 -6.02
N GLY A 85 5.96 -22.01 -5.99
CA GLY A 85 6.76 -21.75 -7.17
C GLY A 85 6.12 -20.69 -8.08
N ASP A 86 6.83 -20.32 -9.13
CA ASP A 86 6.45 -19.21 -10.01
C ASP A 86 5.05 -19.39 -10.63
N THR A 87 4.82 -20.53 -11.29
CA THR A 87 3.53 -20.80 -11.94
C THR A 87 2.38 -20.87 -10.94
N GLY A 88 2.59 -21.54 -9.81
CA GLY A 88 1.56 -21.64 -8.75
C GLY A 88 1.24 -20.29 -8.13
N PHE A 89 2.24 -19.43 -7.94
CA PHE A 89 2.05 -18.08 -7.44
C PHE A 89 1.20 -17.22 -8.39
N VAL A 90 1.52 -17.26 -9.72
CA VAL A 90 0.76 -16.53 -10.73
C VAL A 90 -0.70 -16.98 -10.73
N VAL A 91 -0.97 -18.29 -10.85
CA VAL A 91 -2.33 -18.83 -10.87
C VAL A 91 -3.09 -18.45 -9.61
N SER A 92 -2.52 -18.72 -8.43
CA SER A 92 -3.16 -18.40 -7.14
C SER A 92 -3.46 -16.92 -6.97
N THR A 93 -2.57 -16.03 -7.43
CA THR A 93 -2.75 -14.58 -7.29
C THR A 93 -3.86 -14.06 -8.20
N LEU A 94 -3.96 -14.60 -9.42
CA LEU A 94 -5.01 -14.24 -10.38
C LEU A 94 -6.39 -14.77 -9.95
N GLU A 95 -6.47 -16.04 -9.53
CA GLU A 95 -7.72 -16.68 -9.12
C GLU A 95 -8.32 -16.06 -7.86
N ASN A 96 -7.49 -15.71 -6.87
CA ASN A 96 -7.97 -15.14 -5.62
C ASN A 96 -8.41 -13.69 -5.73
N GLY A 97 -8.01 -12.96 -6.78
CA GLY A 97 -8.32 -11.54 -6.96
C GLY A 97 -7.78 -10.64 -5.85
N ASP A 98 -6.70 -11.08 -5.17
CA ASP A 98 -6.12 -10.39 -3.99
C ASP A 98 -5.73 -8.95 -4.32
N ILE A 99 -5.15 -8.70 -5.50
CA ILE A 99 -4.68 -7.38 -5.92
C ILE A 99 -5.85 -6.39 -5.98
N ARG A 100 -6.96 -6.75 -6.64
CA ARG A 100 -8.16 -5.91 -6.74
C ARG A 100 -8.75 -5.62 -5.38
N ARG A 101 -8.87 -6.63 -4.54
CA ARG A 101 -9.39 -6.52 -3.18
C ARG A 101 -8.53 -5.58 -2.29
N LEU A 102 -7.21 -5.67 -2.38
CA LEU A 102 -6.29 -4.77 -1.67
C LEU A 102 -6.42 -3.33 -2.18
N PHE A 103 -6.57 -3.15 -3.48
CA PHE A 103 -6.77 -1.84 -4.10
C PHE A 103 -8.06 -1.18 -3.61
N GLU A 104 -9.17 -1.91 -3.60
CA GLU A 104 -10.48 -1.43 -3.13
C GLU A 104 -10.47 -1.06 -1.65
N LYS A 105 -9.68 -1.79 -0.83
CA LYS A 105 -9.44 -1.44 0.57
C LYS A 105 -8.56 -0.19 0.75
N GLY A 106 -7.89 0.28 -0.30
CA GLY A 106 -6.92 1.36 -0.25
C GLY A 106 -5.60 0.97 0.40
N TRP A 107 -5.29 -0.31 0.45
CA TRP A 107 -4.01 -0.83 0.92
C TRP A 107 -3.00 -0.81 -0.22
N TYR A 108 -2.68 0.42 -0.66
CA TYR A 108 -1.85 0.62 -1.86
C TYR A 108 -0.45 0.02 -1.76
N PRO A 109 0.30 0.12 -0.63
CA PRO A 109 1.60 -0.53 -0.51
C PRO A 109 1.51 -2.04 -0.77
N GLU A 110 0.57 -2.72 -0.12
CA GLU A 110 0.37 -4.17 -0.24
C GLU A 110 -0.12 -4.55 -1.64
N CYS A 111 -1.05 -3.77 -2.19
CA CYS A 111 -1.58 -3.97 -3.54
C CYS A 111 -0.47 -3.85 -4.59
N LEU A 112 0.27 -2.74 -4.58
CA LEU A 112 1.29 -2.46 -5.59
C LEU A 112 2.52 -3.37 -5.43
N TYR A 113 2.84 -3.79 -4.22
CA TYR A 113 3.87 -4.80 -3.97
C TYR A 113 3.48 -6.16 -4.57
N THR A 114 2.21 -6.59 -4.36
CA THR A 114 1.72 -7.86 -4.94
C THR A 114 1.68 -7.80 -6.46
N LEU A 115 1.26 -6.66 -7.03
CA LEU A 115 1.24 -6.46 -8.48
C LEU A 115 2.65 -6.43 -9.07
N ALA A 116 3.60 -5.75 -8.40
CA ALA A 116 5.00 -5.74 -8.82
C ALA A 116 5.60 -7.15 -8.83
N MET A 117 5.33 -7.94 -7.79
CA MET A 117 5.79 -9.33 -7.72
C MET A 117 5.18 -10.18 -8.82
N LEU A 118 3.88 -10.04 -9.09
CA LEU A 118 3.21 -10.75 -10.18
C LEU A 118 3.85 -10.39 -11.54
N ASP A 119 4.07 -9.09 -11.80
CA ASP A 119 4.65 -8.62 -13.05
C ASP A 119 6.10 -9.10 -13.20
N TYR A 120 6.89 -9.05 -12.13
CA TYR A 120 8.25 -9.59 -12.10
C TYR A 120 8.30 -11.09 -12.44
N ILE A 121 7.47 -11.90 -11.77
CA ILE A 121 7.42 -13.35 -12.03
C ILE A 121 6.94 -13.65 -13.46
N CYS A 122 5.95 -12.91 -13.96
CA CYS A 122 5.50 -13.03 -15.34
C CYS A 122 6.63 -12.74 -16.33
N ASN A 123 7.36 -11.64 -16.14
CA ASN A 123 8.46 -11.25 -17.01
C ASN A 123 9.61 -12.27 -17.00
N GLU A 124 10.01 -12.75 -15.81
CA GLU A 124 11.06 -13.78 -15.67
C GLU A 124 10.70 -15.09 -16.38
N ASN A 125 9.42 -15.42 -16.48
CA ASN A 125 8.94 -16.67 -17.08
C ASN A 125 8.36 -16.49 -18.51
N GLY A 126 8.46 -15.29 -19.10
CA GLY A 126 7.90 -15.01 -20.42
C GLY A 126 6.37 -15.11 -20.48
N ILE A 127 5.67 -14.92 -19.36
CA ILE A 127 4.22 -14.95 -19.26
C ILE A 127 3.67 -13.54 -19.57
N PRO A 128 2.67 -13.40 -20.46
CA PRO A 128 2.06 -12.11 -20.72
C PRO A 128 1.44 -11.49 -19.46
N LEU A 129 1.62 -10.19 -19.28
CA LEU A 129 1.03 -9.47 -18.14
C LEU A 129 -0.49 -9.46 -18.22
N CYS A 130 -1.15 -9.72 -17.09
CA CYS A 130 -2.60 -9.69 -17.00
C CYS A 130 -3.15 -8.29 -17.28
N SER A 131 -4.04 -8.15 -18.27
CA SER A 131 -4.64 -6.88 -18.69
C SER A 131 -5.58 -6.28 -17.65
N ASP A 132 -6.16 -7.09 -16.77
CA ASP A 132 -7.16 -6.69 -15.76
C ASP A 132 -6.61 -5.72 -14.72
N TYR A 133 -5.28 -5.58 -14.63
CA TYR A 133 -4.60 -4.67 -13.72
C TYR A 133 -3.96 -3.46 -14.42
N SER A 134 -4.32 -3.20 -15.69
CA SER A 134 -3.74 -2.10 -16.47
C SER A 134 -4.03 -0.72 -15.89
N ASP A 135 -5.16 -0.55 -15.21
CA ASP A 135 -5.53 0.65 -14.46
C ASP A 135 -4.63 0.86 -13.24
N MET A 136 -4.34 -0.21 -12.51
CA MET A 136 -3.51 -0.16 -11.29
C MET A 136 -2.03 0.05 -11.59
N ARG A 137 -1.53 -0.41 -12.75
CA ARG A 137 -0.15 -0.15 -13.19
C ARG A 137 0.14 1.33 -13.44
N LYS A 138 -0.90 2.17 -13.55
CA LYS A 138 -0.76 3.64 -13.66
C LYS A 138 -0.59 4.33 -12.31
N VAL A 139 -0.85 3.63 -11.21
CA VAL A 139 -0.76 4.17 -9.86
C VAL A 139 0.66 4.01 -9.34
N ARG A 140 1.14 5.02 -8.60
CA ARG A 140 2.44 4.99 -7.91
C ARG A 140 2.29 5.48 -6.48
N LEU A 141 3.12 4.97 -5.59
CA LEU A 141 3.22 5.54 -4.25
C LEU A 141 3.79 6.95 -4.33
N SER A 142 3.26 7.85 -3.50
CA SER A 142 3.70 9.25 -3.45
C SER A 142 5.13 9.43 -2.90
N ARG A 143 5.65 8.41 -2.22
CA ARG A 143 7.01 8.35 -1.66
C ARG A 143 7.58 6.97 -1.90
N THR A 144 8.91 6.92 -2.09
CA THR A 144 9.60 5.64 -2.20
C THR A 144 9.49 4.85 -0.90
N LEU A 145 9.07 3.60 -1.03
CA LEU A 145 8.99 2.64 0.05
C LEU A 145 10.31 1.87 0.12
N TYR A 146 10.97 1.97 1.26
CA TYR A 146 12.24 1.27 1.53
C TYR A 146 12.02 0.18 2.56
N SER A 147 12.83 -0.87 2.53
CA SER A 147 12.85 -1.87 3.60
C SER A 147 13.28 -1.27 4.93
N ALA A 148 12.86 -1.91 6.03
CA ALA A 148 13.25 -1.48 7.38
C ALA A 148 14.76 -1.42 7.57
N GLY A 149 15.51 -2.35 6.95
CA GLY A 149 16.96 -2.39 6.97
C GLY A 149 17.61 -1.15 6.34
N VAL A 150 17.16 -0.76 5.15
CA VAL A 150 17.64 0.45 4.46
C VAL A 150 17.36 1.72 5.27
N ILE A 151 16.20 1.79 5.89
CA ILE A 151 15.83 2.93 6.76
C ILE A 151 16.71 2.98 8.00
N ALA A 152 16.97 1.83 8.64
CA ALA A 152 17.82 1.74 9.81
C ALA A 152 19.27 2.10 9.48
N GLU A 153 19.83 1.57 8.40
CA GLU A 153 21.17 1.88 7.92
C GLU A 153 21.33 3.37 7.61
N SER A 154 20.38 3.96 6.88
CA SER A 154 20.39 5.40 6.55
C SER A 154 20.39 6.28 7.81
N LYS A 155 19.61 5.90 8.82
CA LYS A 155 19.59 6.61 10.12
C LYS A 155 20.90 6.46 10.88
N ALA A 156 21.46 5.25 10.93
CA ALA A 156 22.69 4.96 11.63
C ALA A 156 23.89 5.71 11.02
N LEU A 157 23.93 5.81 9.70
CA LEU A 157 25.00 6.52 8.97
C LEU A 157 24.77 8.03 8.85
N GLY A 158 23.57 8.53 9.19
CA GLY A 158 23.20 9.94 8.98
C GLY A 158 23.27 10.35 7.49
N SER A 159 23.07 9.42 6.57
CA SER A 159 23.25 9.60 5.13
C SER A 159 22.13 8.94 4.33
N ASP A 160 21.79 9.51 3.17
CA ASP A 160 20.84 8.91 2.23
C ASP A 160 21.49 7.93 1.22
N GLU A 161 22.79 7.66 1.36
CA GLU A 161 23.51 6.73 0.48
C GLU A 161 22.91 5.31 0.45
N PRO A 162 22.47 4.70 1.58
CA PRO A 162 21.78 3.42 1.55
C PRO A 162 20.49 3.43 0.73
N LYS A 163 19.74 4.54 0.79
CA LYS A 163 18.50 4.69 0.00
C LYS A 163 18.78 4.80 -1.49
N LYS A 164 19.86 5.51 -1.89
CA LYS A 164 20.27 5.61 -3.29
C LYS A 164 20.64 4.24 -3.84
N ARG A 165 21.50 3.50 -3.12
CA ARG A 165 21.87 2.12 -3.49
C ARG A 165 20.64 1.21 -3.60
N ALA A 166 19.67 1.34 -2.69
CA ALA A 166 18.45 0.56 -2.75
C ALA A 166 17.62 0.85 -4.01
N VAL A 167 17.55 2.11 -4.45
CA VAL A 167 16.89 2.50 -5.70
C VAL A 167 17.64 1.99 -6.94
N GLU A 168 18.96 2.10 -6.94
CA GLU A 168 19.83 1.65 -8.06
C GLU A 168 19.77 0.14 -8.27
N ASN A 169 19.64 -0.64 -7.19
CA ASN A 169 19.58 -2.09 -7.22
C ASN A 169 18.15 -2.64 -7.23
N ALA A 170 17.13 -1.77 -7.26
CA ALA A 170 15.75 -2.20 -7.20
C ALA A 170 15.32 -2.95 -8.47
N ILE A 171 14.53 -3.99 -8.29
CA ILE A 171 13.86 -4.70 -9.39
C ILE A 171 12.95 -3.70 -10.12
N PRO A 172 13.04 -3.59 -11.46
CA PRO A 172 12.35 -2.56 -12.24
C PRO A 172 10.84 -2.54 -12.02
N GLU A 173 10.20 -3.70 -11.89
CA GLU A 173 8.76 -3.83 -11.69
C GLU A 173 8.33 -3.24 -10.34
N PHE A 174 9.14 -3.39 -9.30
CA PHE A 174 8.88 -2.78 -7.99
C PHE A 174 9.16 -1.28 -8.03
N MET A 175 10.28 -0.87 -8.65
CA MET A 175 10.63 0.54 -8.75
C MET A 175 9.62 1.32 -9.60
N HIS A 176 8.93 0.67 -10.54
CA HIS A 176 7.82 1.25 -11.29
C HIS A 176 6.75 1.85 -10.35
N PHE A 177 6.51 1.25 -9.19
CA PHE A 177 5.54 1.69 -8.19
C PHE A 177 6.14 2.53 -7.05
N ASN A 178 7.41 2.96 -7.16
CA ASN A 178 8.19 3.60 -6.08
C ASN A 178 8.42 2.67 -4.88
N ILE A 179 8.74 1.40 -5.12
CA ILE A 179 9.11 0.42 -4.11
C ILE A 179 10.56 0.00 -4.38
N ALA A 180 11.47 0.31 -3.45
CA ALA A 180 12.88 -0.05 -3.57
C ALA A 180 13.10 -1.47 -2.99
N GLU A 181 12.75 -2.48 -3.80
CA GLU A 181 12.91 -3.90 -3.49
C GLU A 181 13.91 -4.53 -4.44
N SER A 182 14.90 -5.23 -3.92
CA SER A 182 15.97 -5.84 -4.72
C SER A 182 15.98 -7.38 -4.69
N GLU A 183 15.24 -7.98 -3.75
CA GLU A 183 15.22 -9.44 -3.58
C GLU A 183 13.86 -9.90 -3.05
N VAL A 184 13.27 -10.90 -3.72
CA VAL A 184 11.95 -11.44 -3.36
C VAL A 184 11.94 -12.96 -3.23
N ARG A 185 13.05 -13.65 -3.59
CA ARG A 185 13.14 -15.09 -3.56
C ARG A 185 13.84 -15.64 -2.32
N ASP A 186 14.81 -14.89 -1.80
CA ASP A 186 15.55 -15.27 -0.59
C ASP A 186 14.81 -14.74 0.66
N VAL A 187 13.96 -15.59 1.21
CA VAL A 187 13.33 -15.34 2.51
C VAL A 187 14.19 -16.00 3.57
N VAL A 188 14.80 -15.17 4.42
CA VAL A 188 15.53 -15.61 5.61
C VAL A 188 14.54 -15.90 6.73
#